data_b08f1baff1b6d5cfc4e030bbdd5f2d3f
#
_entry.id   b08f1baff1b6d5cfc4e030bbdd5f2d3f
#
_cell.length_a   1.000
_cell.length_b   1.000
_cell.length_c   1.000
_cell.angle_alpha   90.00
_cell.angle_beta   90.00
_cell.angle_gamma   90.00
#
_symmetry.space_group_name_H-M   'P 1'
#
loop_
_entity.id
_entity.type
_entity.pdbx_description
1 polymer ?
#
loop_
_entity_poly.entity_id
_entity_poly.type
_entity_poly.pdbx_seq_one_letter_code
_entity_poly.pdbx_strand_id
1 'polypeptide(L)'
;MTDQITDTEAGTSLWKDAWLRMRKNKIALASIMVFTVTCFFCFVIAWFCKDPNQVNLVNKFSGPGSEHWIGTDALGRDLFSRILYGGQVSILVGLIATAVSVTIGIIYGALAGFFGGKIDAIMMRIVDTLFSIPFLMIVIVLQAVLSEWSRETSAWIVNNLNWDKGFTDRITNVLPLFFALGLLGWLTLARIVRAQVLSLKEREFVEAATSLGLSKLTVLFRHIIPNTLGPTVVYA
;
A
#
# COMPACT_ATOMS: atom_id res chain seq x y z
N MET A 1 -6.56 27.43 52.32
CA MET A 1 -7.50 26.56 51.63
C MET A 1 -7.78 27.21 50.28
N THR A 2 -6.85 27.15 49.40
CA THR A 2 -6.85 27.85 48.12
C THR A 2 -5.89 27.17 47.17
N ASP A 3 -6.33 27.03 45.93
CA ASP A 3 -5.58 26.75 44.72
C ASP A 3 -5.05 25.34 44.50
N GLN A 4 -5.96 24.45 44.14
CA GLN A 4 -5.68 23.50 43.11
C GLN A 4 -6.37 23.99 41.82
N ILE A 5 -5.76 24.96 41.19
CA ILE A 5 -6.05 25.27 39.79
C ILE A 5 -5.53 24.09 38.97
N THR A 6 -6.45 23.31 38.51
CA THR A 6 -6.24 22.23 37.52
C THR A 6 -5.42 22.79 36.36
N ASP A 7 -4.18 22.37 36.27
CA ASP A 7 -3.42 22.43 35.03
C ASP A 7 -4.29 21.75 33.96
N THR A 8 -4.96 22.53 33.16
CA THR A 8 -5.59 22.11 31.92
C THR A 8 -4.45 21.57 31.07
N GLU A 9 -4.24 20.24 31.07
CA GLU A 9 -3.31 19.60 30.16
C GLU A 9 -3.66 20.06 28.75
N ALA A 10 -2.83 20.93 28.21
CA ALA A 10 -2.93 21.37 26.81
C ALA A 10 -2.91 20.13 25.95
N GLY A 11 -4.04 19.83 25.30
CA GLY A 11 -4.22 18.62 24.50
C GLY A 11 -3.07 18.47 23.51
N THR A 12 -2.27 17.44 23.69
CA THR A 12 -1.17 17.13 22.76
C THR A 12 -1.77 16.71 21.43
N SER A 13 -1.25 17.25 20.33
CA SER A 13 -1.64 16.80 18.99
C SER A 13 -1.49 15.28 18.89
N LEU A 14 -2.49 14.59 18.34
CA LEU A 14 -2.49 13.13 18.13
C LEU A 14 -1.21 12.63 17.47
N TRP A 15 -0.66 13.38 16.52
CA TRP A 15 0.60 13.08 15.85
C TRP A 15 1.82 13.19 16.77
N LYS A 16 1.84 14.18 17.66
CA LYS A 16 2.92 14.35 18.64
C LYS A 16 2.92 13.21 19.65
N ASP A 17 1.74 12.81 20.12
CA ASP A 17 1.61 11.70 21.06
C ASP A 17 1.98 10.36 20.42
N ALA A 18 1.53 10.10 19.20
CA ALA A 18 1.93 8.92 18.43
C ALA A 18 3.45 8.86 18.22
N TRP A 19 4.09 9.99 17.86
CA TRP A 19 5.55 10.08 17.70
C TRP A 19 6.30 9.81 19.01
N LEU A 20 5.83 10.37 20.12
CA LEU A 20 6.44 10.14 21.43
C LEU A 20 6.34 8.68 21.88
N ARG A 21 5.20 8.03 21.65
CA ARG A 21 5.00 6.59 21.92
C ARG A 21 5.91 5.74 21.05
N MET A 22 6.00 6.05 19.75
CA MET A 22 6.86 5.35 18.81
C MET A 22 8.33 5.43 19.21
N ARG A 23 8.82 6.61 19.63
CA ARG A 23 10.21 6.79 20.11
C ARG A 23 10.53 6.01 21.39
N LYS A 24 9.54 5.67 22.21
CA LYS A 24 9.73 4.82 23.39
C LYS A 24 9.82 3.32 23.03
N ASN A 25 9.30 2.92 21.88
CA ASN A 25 9.33 1.53 21.44
C ASN A 25 10.59 1.24 20.63
N LYS A 26 11.56 0.56 21.26
CA LYS A 26 12.85 0.21 20.65
C LYS A 26 12.69 -0.69 19.40
N ILE A 27 11.69 -1.59 19.39
CA ILE A 27 11.44 -2.48 18.27
C ILE A 27 10.92 -1.68 17.08
N ALA A 28 10.00 -0.74 17.32
CA ALA A 28 9.48 0.13 16.26
C ALA A 28 10.60 1.00 15.64
N LEU A 29 11.49 1.55 16.48
CA LEU A 29 12.64 2.31 15.98
C LEU A 29 13.59 1.44 15.16
N ALA A 30 13.90 0.23 15.63
CA ALA A 30 14.75 -0.70 14.90
C ALA A 30 14.13 -1.08 13.54
N SER A 31 12.82 -1.34 13.48
CA SER A 31 12.09 -1.66 12.24
C SER A 31 12.11 -0.50 11.24
N ILE A 32 11.89 0.73 11.72
CA ILE A 32 11.97 1.93 10.89
C ILE A 32 13.40 2.12 10.36
N MET A 33 14.40 1.93 11.21
CA MET A 33 15.80 2.02 10.80
C MET A 33 16.13 1.01 9.70
N VAL A 34 15.78 -0.27 9.88
CA VAL A 34 15.99 -1.32 8.88
C VAL A 34 15.29 -0.98 7.57
N PHE A 35 14.03 -0.56 7.64
CA PHE A 35 13.26 -0.19 6.45
C PHE A 35 13.87 1.02 5.72
N THR A 36 14.27 2.06 6.48
CA THR A 36 14.92 3.25 5.91
C THR A 36 16.25 2.91 5.25
N VAL A 37 17.07 2.06 5.88
CA VAL A 37 18.33 1.58 5.32
C VAL A 37 18.08 0.79 4.03
N THR A 38 17.09 -0.11 4.03
CA THR A 38 16.72 -0.87 2.83
C THR A 38 16.27 0.06 1.70
N CYS A 39 15.41 1.04 1.99
CA CYS A 39 14.99 2.04 1.01
C CYS A 39 16.18 2.84 0.47
N PHE A 40 17.09 3.26 1.36
CA PHE A 40 18.29 3.99 0.96
C PHE A 40 19.16 3.16 -0.02
N PHE A 41 19.41 1.90 0.30
CA PHE A 41 20.16 1.01 -0.61
C PHE A 41 19.42 0.83 -1.94
N CYS A 42 18.14 0.55 -1.92
CA CYS A 42 17.37 0.28 -3.13
C CYS A 42 17.22 1.52 -4.03
N PHE A 43 17.02 2.72 -3.46
CA PHE A 43 16.71 3.91 -4.26
C PHE A 43 17.90 4.84 -4.48
N VAL A 44 18.85 4.91 -3.54
CA VAL A 44 20.00 5.81 -3.64
C VAL A 44 21.22 5.06 -4.19
N ILE A 45 21.60 3.95 -3.56
CA ILE A 45 22.80 3.19 -3.97
C ILE A 45 22.61 2.55 -5.34
N ALA A 46 21.40 2.08 -5.65
CA ALA A 46 21.10 1.50 -6.97
C ALA A 46 21.38 2.46 -8.14
N TRP A 47 21.32 3.77 -7.91
CA TRP A 47 21.63 4.77 -8.95
C TRP A 47 23.10 4.77 -9.35
N PHE A 48 23.99 4.36 -8.47
CA PHE A 48 25.43 4.26 -8.70
C PHE A 48 25.87 2.87 -9.17
N CYS A 49 24.94 1.92 -9.26
CA CYS A 49 25.23 0.54 -9.66
C CYS A 49 25.14 0.37 -11.18
N LYS A 50 25.66 -0.78 -11.67
CA LYS A 50 25.57 -1.18 -13.07
C LYS A 50 24.11 -1.42 -13.47
N ASP A 51 23.82 -1.36 -14.78
CA ASP A 51 22.49 -1.70 -15.28
C ASP A 51 22.13 -3.17 -14.91
N PRO A 52 21.06 -3.40 -14.14
CA PRO A 52 20.66 -4.74 -13.70
C PRO A 52 20.29 -5.69 -14.84
N ASN A 53 20.02 -5.15 -16.04
CA ASN A 53 19.65 -5.94 -17.22
C ASN A 53 20.77 -6.13 -18.22
N GLN A 54 21.95 -5.54 -17.99
CA GLN A 54 23.09 -5.69 -18.90
C GLN A 54 23.58 -7.14 -18.93
N VAL A 55 23.41 -7.80 -20.07
CA VAL A 55 23.87 -9.18 -20.30
C VAL A 55 25.34 -9.19 -20.70
N ASN A 56 26.16 -9.98 -20.03
CA ASN A 56 27.57 -10.21 -20.38
C ASN A 56 27.91 -11.68 -20.25
N LEU A 57 27.77 -12.42 -21.34
CA LEU A 57 27.97 -13.89 -21.36
C LEU A 57 29.42 -14.32 -21.06
N VAL A 58 30.40 -13.40 -21.20
CA VAL A 58 31.79 -13.66 -20.85
C VAL A 58 31.98 -13.84 -19.35
N ASN A 59 31.22 -13.04 -18.56
CA ASN A 59 31.28 -13.04 -17.10
C ASN A 59 30.21 -13.95 -16.48
N LYS A 60 29.77 -14.98 -17.17
CA LYS A 60 28.77 -15.94 -16.67
C LYS A 60 29.27 -16.65 -15.41
N PHE A 61 28.45 -16.61 -14.33
CA PHE A 61 28.76 -17.21 -13.04
C PHE A 61 30.12 -16.80 -12.46
N SER A 62 30.55 -15.57 -12.71
CA SER A 62 31.74 -15.03 -12.06
C SER A 62 31.51 -14.88 -10.57
N GLY A 63 32.51 -15.28 -9.76
CA GLY A 63 32.45 -15.12 -8.31
C GLY A 63 32.49 -13.66 -7.85
N PRO A 64 32.29 -13.41 -6.56
CA PRO A 64 32.45 -12.08 -5.97
C PRO A 64 33.84 -11.48 -6.20
N GLY A 65 33.89 -10.20 -6.56
CA GLY A 65 35.12 -9.46 -6.86
C GLY A 65 34.90 -7.96 -6.91
N SER A 66 35.97 -7.22 -7.24
CA SER A 66 35.92 -5.75 -7.31
C SER A 66 34.93 -5.22 -8.36
N GLU A 67 34.72 -5.95 -9.43
CA GLU A 67 33.78 -5.56 -10.49
C GLU A 67 32.33 -6.01 -10.23
N HIS A 68 32.15 -7.12 -9.50
CA HIS A 68 30.87 -7.73 -9.18
C HIS A 68 30.84 -8.17 -7.72
N TRP A 69 30.35 -7.31 -6.83
CA TRP A 69 30.43 -7.49 -5.38
C TRP A 69 29.86 -8.83 -4.88
N ILE A 70 28.76 -9.29 -5.46
CA ILE A 70 28.11 -10.57 -5.12
C ILE A 70 28.27 -11.60 -6.25
N GLY A 71 28.97 -11.22 -7.34
CA GLY A 71 29.14 -12.07 -8.52
C GLY A 71 28.04 -11.83 -9.58
N THR A 72 27.96 -12.74 -10.53
CA THR A 72 27.06 -12.65 -11.69
C THR A 72 26.16 -13.88 -11.84
N ASP A 73 25.04 -13.71 -12.52
CA ASP A 73 24.09 -14.79 -12.81
C ASP A 73 24.44 -15.60 -14.09
N ALA A 74 23.52 -16.49 -14.49
CA ALA A 74 23.67 -17.32 -15.68
C ALA A 74 23.77 -16.54 -17.00
N LEU A 75 23.36 -15.27 -17.02
CA LEU A 75 23.46 -14.36 -18.15
C LEU A 75 24.62 -13.35 -18.00
N GLY A 76 25.45 -13.50 -16.96
CA GLY A 76 26.54 -12.58 -16.63
C GLY A 76 26.07 -11.21 -16.13
N ARG A 77 24.83 -11.10 -15.63
CA ARG A 77 24.28 -9.86 -15.08
C ARG A 77 24.73 -9.72 -13.63
N ASP A 78 25.00 -8.49 -13.19
CA ASP A 78 25.43 -8.21 -11.83
C ASP A 78 24.34 -8.50 -10.80
N LEU A 79 24.61 -9.43 -9.88
CA LEU A 79 23.63 -9.85 -8.86
C LEU A 79 23.31 -8.75 -7.87
N PHE A 80 24.29 -7.92 -7.47
CA PHE A 80 24.04 -6.82 -6.53
C PHE A 80 23.07 -5.81 -7.10
N SER A 81 23.32 -5.34 -8.32
CA SER A 81 22.42 -4.41 -9.02
C SER A 81 21.01 -4.98 -9.20
N ARG A 82 20.90 -6.28 -9.47
CA ARG A 82 19.61 -6.97 -9.60
C ARG A 82 18.84 -7.09 -8.30
N ILE A 83 19.53 -7.34 -7.17
CA ILE A 83 18.90 -7.37 -5.84
C ILE A 83 18.34 -5.99 -5.50
N LEU A 84 19.11 -4.93 -5.72
CA LEU A 84 18.66 -3.57 -5.45
C LEU A 84 17.47 -3.17 -6.33
N TYR A 85 17.52 -3.50 -7.61
CA TYR A 85 16.40 -3.26 -8.54
C TYR A 85 15.14 -4.06 -8.15
N GLY A 86 15.29 -5.34 -7.80
CA GLY A 86 14.20 -6.16 -7.27
C GLY A 86 13.59 -5.57 -5.99
N GLY A 87 14.43 -5.02 -5.11
CA GLY A 87 14.01 -4.29 -3.91
C GLY A 87 13.19 -3.04 -4.23
N GLN A 88 13.60 -2.23 -5.22
CA GLN A 88 12.81 -1.08 -5.69
C GLN A 88 11.41 -1.51 -6.13
N VAL A 89 11.36 -2.52 -7.00
CA VAL A 89 10.09 -3.04 -7.53
C VAL A 89 9.21 -3.55 -6.40
N SER A 90 9.77 -4.33 -5.46
CA SER A 90 9.02 -4.89 -4.34
C SER A 90 8.44 -3.81 -3.42
N ILE A 91 9.21 -2.78 -3.09
CA ILE A 91 8.76 -1.66 -2.26
C ILE A 91 7.66 -0.87 -2.98
N LEU A 92 7.84 -0.56 -4.27
CA LEU A 92 6.83 0.16 -5.05
C LEU A 92 5.53 -0.66 -5.20
N VAL A 93 5.64 -1.97 -5.47
CA VAL A 93 4.48 -2.87 -5.51
C VAL A 93 3.73 -2.82 -4.19
N GLY A 94 4.44 -2.99 -3.06
CA GLY A 94 3.84 -2.96 -1.74
C GLY A 94 3.11 -1.65 -1.45
N LEU A 95 3.75 -0.51 -1.70
CA LEU A 95 3.16 0.81 -1.47
C LEU A 95 1.92 1.08 -2.32
N ILE A 96 1.99 0.81 -3.63
CA ILE A 96 0.88 1.06 -4.55
C ILE A 96 -0.28 0.10 -4.25
N ALA A 97 0.00 -1.20 -4.08
CA ALA A 97 -1.02 -2.18 -3.75
C ALA A 97 -1.72 -1.86 -2.43
N THR A 98 -0.96 -1.45 -1.39
CA THR A 98 -1.51 -1.01 -0.12
C THR A 98 -2.36 0.25 -0.28
N ALA A 99 -1.90 1.26 -1.00
CA ALA A 99 -2.66 2.49 -1.23
C ALA A 99 -3.99 2.21 -1.93
N VAL A 100 -3.99 1.36 -2.96
CA VAL A 100 -5.21 0.94 -3.68
C VAL A 100 -6.14 0.15 -2.74
N SER A 101 -5.60 -0.84 -2.02
CA SER A 101 -6.37 -1.68 -1.09
C SER A 101 -7.01 -0.86 0.03
N VAL A 102 -6.26 0.05 0.63
CA VAL A 102 -6.73 0.93 1.72
C VAL A 102 -7.84 1.85 1.21
N THR A 103 -7.63 2.48 0.06
CA THR A 103 -8.61 3.41 -0.50
C THR A 103 -9.93 2.72 -0.82
N ILE A 104 -9.88 1.60 -1.55
CA ILE A 104 -11.09 0.85 -1.91
C ILE A 104 -11.71 0.22 -0.68
N GLY A 105 -10.91 -0.41 0.18
CA GLY A 105 -11.38 -1.10 1.39
C GLY A 105 -12.06 -0.16 2.38
N ILE A 106 -11.52 1.04 2.60
CA ILE A 106 -12.14 2.05 3.48
C ILE A 106 -13.47 2.51 2.89
N ILE A 107 -13.51 2.92 1.62
CA ILE A 107 -14.73 3.44 1.00
C ILE A 107 -15.81 2.35 0.98
N TYR A 108 -15.47 1.16 0.50
CA TYR A 108 -16.40 0.05 0.37
C TYR A 108 -16.92 -0.44 1.73
N GLY A 109 -16.02 -0.70 2.65
CA GLY A 109 -16.39 -1.14 4.01
C GLY A 109 -17.18 -0.10 4.78
N ALA A 110 -16.81 1.18 4.64
CA ALA A 110 -17.51 2.26 5.30
C ALA A 110 -18.94 2.45 4.76
N LEU A 111 -19.14 2.39 3.45
CA LEU A 111 -20.46 2.44 2.85
C LEU A 111 -21.33 1.25 3.30
N ALA A 112 -20.79 0.03 3.25
CA ALA A 112 -21.50 -1.17 3.69
C ALA A 112 -21.95 -1.07 5.17
N GLY A 113 -21.02 -0.76 6.07
CA GLY A 113 -21.29 -0.65 7.51
C GLY A 113 -22.25 0.49 7.87
N PHE A 114 -22.11 1.64 7.19
CA PHE A 114 -22.92 2.82 7.49
C PHE A 114 -24.37 2.67 7.04
N PHE A 115 -24.61 2.27 5.79
CA PHE A 115 -25.97 2.11 5.28
C PHE A 115 -26.66 0.87 5.82
N GLY A 116 -25.91 -0.21 6.06
CA GLY A 116 -26.45 -1.44 6.66
C GLY A 116 -27.52 -2.14 5.83
N GLY A 117 -28.29 -3.04 6.47
CA GLY A 117 -29.45 -3.68 5.87
C GLY A 117 -29.17 -4.41 4.55
N LYS A 118 -30.00 -4.20 3.52
CA LYS A 118 -29.88 -4.85 2.20
C LYS A 118 -28.62 -4.42 1.45
N ILE A 119 -28.18 -3.17 1.61
CA ILE A 119 -26.96 -2.65 0.96
C ILE A 119 -25.75 -3.39 1.49
N ASP A 120 -25.61 -3.46 2.79
CA ASP A 120 -24.54 -4.22 3.45
C ASP A 120 -24.54 -5.70 3.02
N ALA A 121 -25.70 -6.34 3.03
CA ALA A 121 -25.84 -7.75 2.66
C ALA A 121 -25.39 -8.02 1.21
N ILE A 122 -25.74 -7.13 0.25
CA ILE A 122 -25.34 -7.26 -1.14
C ILE A 122 -23.85 -7.01 -1.29
N MET A 123 -23.33 -5.91 -0.69
CA MET A 123 -21.93 -5.56 -0.77
C MET A 123 -21.05 -6.65 -0.18
N MET A 124 -21.40 -7.20 0.97
CA MET A 124 -20.63 -8.29 1.59
C MET A 124 -20.75 -9.59 0.80
N ARG A 125 -21.88 -9.87 0.16
CA ARG A 125 -22.02 -11.02 -0.73
C ARG A 125 -21.04 -10.97 -1.90
N ILE A 126 -20.82 -9.79 -2.48
CA ILE A 126 -19.83 -9.59 -3.54
C ILE A 126 -18.42 -9.89 -2.99
N VAL A 127 -18.07 -9.36 -1.80
CA VAL A 127 -16.80 -9.64 -1.14
C VAL A 127 -16.61 -11.14 -0.91
N ASP A 128 -17.63 -11.82 -0.40
CA ASP A 128 -17.58 -13.26 -0.10
C ASP A 128 -17.44 -14.09 -1.38
N THR A 129 -18.13 -13.71 -2.45
CA THR A 129 -18.02 -14.38 -3.75
C THR A 129 -16.60 -14.23 -4.32
N LEU A 130 -16.02 -13.03 -4.28
CA LEU A 130 -14.66 -12.81 -4.74
C LEU A 130 -13.63 -13.57 -3.86
N PHE A 131 -13.88 -13.67 -2.58
CA PHE A 131 -13.04 -14.42 -1.65
C PHE A 131 -13.07 -15.93 -1.87
N SER A 132 -14.15 -16.46 -2.46
CA SER A 132 -14.28 -17.91 -2.74
C SER A 132 -13.41 -18.37 -3.92
N ILE A 133 -12.96 -17.44 -4.76
CA ILE A 133 -12.10 -17.76 -5.90
C ILE A 133 -10.65 -17.86 -5.41
N PRO A 134 -9.90 -18.91 -5.79
CA PRO A 134 -8.49 -19.02 -5.39
C PRO A 134 -7.69 -17.79 -5.82
N PHE A 135 -7.04 -17.14 -4.86
CA PHE A 135 -6.28 -15.90 -5.05
C PHE A 135 -5.33 -15.94 -6.25
N LEU A 136 -4.53 -17.01 -6.36
CA LEU A 136 -3.56 -17.17 -7.46
C LEU A 136 -4.22 -17.21 -8.83
N MET A 137 -5.41 -17.83 -8.96
CA MET A 137 -6.14 -17.84 -10.23
C MET A 137 -6.54 -16.44 -10.67
N ILE A 138 -7.06 -15.63 -9.74
CA ILE A 138 -7.44 -14.24 -10.06
C ILE A 138 -6.20 -13.45 -10.49
N VAL A 139 -5.08 -13.58 -9.75
CA VAL A 139 -3.83 -12.86 -10.09
C VAL A 139 -3.34 -13.24 -11.48
N ILE A 140 -3.31 -14.54 -11.82
CA ILE A 140 -2.84 -15.01 -13.13
C ILE A 140 -3.74 -14.48 -14.26
N VAL A 141 -5.06 -14.57 -14.10
CA VAL A 141 -6.01 -14.09 -15.11
C VAL A 141 -5.90 -12.57 -15.27
N LEU A 142 -5.87 -11.82 -14.17
CA LEU A 142 -5.71 -10.36 -14.22
C LEU A 142 -4.38 -9.97 -14.87
N GLN A 143 -3.29 -10.65 -14.53
CA GLN A 143 -2.00 -10.37 -15.14
C GLN A 143 -2.01 -10.67 -16.64
N ALA A 144 -2.63 -11.76 -17.08
CA ALA A 144 -2.74 -12.09 -18.51
C ALA A 144 -3.51 -11.02 -19.27
N VAL A 145 -4.68 -10.59 -18.76
CA VAL A 145 -5.51 -9.56 -19.39
C VAL A 145 -4.84 -8.18 -19.35
N LEU A 146 -4.30 -7.79 -18.19
CA LEU A 146 -3.72 -6.47 -18.02
C LEU A 146 -2.36 -6.32 -18.70
N SER A 147 -1.63 -7.42 -18.95
CA SER A 147 -0.34 -7.36 -19.65
C SER A 147 -0.48 -6.93 -21.10
N GLU A 148 -1.55 -7.31 -21.78
CA GLU A 148 -1.86 -6.83 -23.12
C GLU A 148 -2.13 -5.32 -23.13
N TRP A 149 -3.03 -4.88 -22.27
CA TRP A 149 -3.33 -3.46 -22.06
C TRP A 149 -2.06 -2.65 -21.69
N SER A 150 -1.18 -3.22 -20.86
CA SER A 150 0.09 -2.61 -20.47
C SER A 150 1.02 -2.40 -21.67
N ARG A 151 1.12 -3.39 -22.57
CA ARG A 151 1.93 -3.28 -23.80
C ARG A 151 1.38 -2.21 -24.74
N GLU A 152 0.07 -2.15 -24.94
CA GLU A 152 -0.56 -1.12 -25.76
C GLU A 152 -0.34 0.27 -25.18
N THR A 153 -0.48 0.40 -23.87
CA THR A 153 -0.25 1.66 -23.15
C THR A 153 1.22 2.10 -23.25
N SER A 154 2.17 1.16 -23.10
CA SER A 154 3.61 1.45 -23.28
C SER A 154 3.88 1.97 -24.69
N ALA A 155 3.38 1.29 -25.71
CA ALA A 155 3.56 1.71 -27.09
C ALA A 155 2.96 3.10 -27.36
N TRP A 156 1.77 3.37 -26.80
CA TRP A 156 1.12 4.67 -26.94
C TRP A 156 1.94 5.79 -26.25
N ILE A 157 2.46 5.57 -25.04
CA ILE A 157 3.28 6.54 -24.29
C ILE A 157 4.57 6.85 -25.05
N VAL A 158 5.27 5.82 -25.52
CA VAL A 158 6.52 5.98 -26.27
C VAL A 158 6.28 6.79 -27.55
N ASN A 159 5.21 6.47 -28.30
CA ASN A 159 4.93 7.09 -29.58
C ASN A 159 4.39 8.53 -29.48
N ASN A 160 3.61 8.85 -28.45
CA ASN A 160 2.94 10.15 -28.35
C ASN A 160 3.63 11.12 -27.39
N LEU A 161 4.30 10.63 -26.33
CA LEU A 161 4.97 11.46 -25.34
C LEU A 161 6.50 11.46 -25.49
N ASN A 162 7.04 10.72 -26.45
CA ASN A 162 8.49 10.57 -26.70
C ASN A 162 9.28 10.18 -25.42
N TRP A 163 8.65 9.37 -24.55
CA TRP A 163 9.34 8.86 -23.38
C TRP A 163 10.32 7.75 -23.76
N ASP A 164 11.41 7.61 -22.98
CA ASP A 164 12.34 6.52 -23.15
C ASP A 164 11.62 5.17 -23.05
N LYS A 165 11.81 4.33 -24.07
CA LYS A 165 11.17 3.02 -24.16
C LYS A 165 11.54 2.13 -22.97
N GLY A 166 12.82 2.13 -22.60
CA GLY A 166 13.29 1.29 -21.48
C GLY A 166 12.66 1.67 -20.13
N PHE A 167 12.49 2.97 -19.90
CA PHE A 167 11.81 3.48 -18.69
C PHE A 167 10.31 3.18 -18.72
N THR A 168 9.66 3.40 -19.85
CA THR A 168 8.22 3.14 -20.01
C THR A 168 7.89 1.67 -19.84
N ASP A 169 8.64 0.76 -20.48
CA ASP A 169 8.45 -0.69 -20.36
C ASP A 169 8.66 -1.18 -18.93
N ARG A 170 9.60 -0.60 -18.18
CA ARG A 170 9.80 -0.94 -16.75
C ARG A 170 8.56 -0.66 -15.91
N ILE A 171 7.94 0.49 -16.09
CA ILE A 171 6.74 0.88 -15.33
C ILE A 171 5.53 0.08 -15.78
N THR A 172 5.27 0.03 -17.08
CA THR A 172 4.06 -0.59 -17.62
C THR A 172 4.02 -2.10 -17.41
N ASN A 173 5.15 -2.80 -17.47
CA ASN A 173 5.21 -4.25 -17.21
C ASN A 173 4.91 -4.63 -15.75
N VAL A 174 5.09 -3.70 -14.80
CA VAL A 174 4.82 -3.94 -13.38
C VAL A 174 3.39 -3.51 -12.98
N LEU A 175 2.76 -2.62 -13.77
CA LEU A 175 1.41 -2.13 -13.53
C LEU A 175 0.36 -3.25 -13.36
N PRO A 176 0.31 -4.31 -14.19
CA PRO A 176 -0.65 -5.40 -14.02
C PRO A 176 -0.55 -6.07 -12.65
N LEU A 177 0.67 -6.24 -12.14
CA LEU A 177 0.90 -6.84 -10.83
C LEU A 177 0.39 -5.92 -9.70
N PHE A 178 0.62 -4.60 -9.80
CA PHE A 178 0.11 -3.62 -8.85
C PHE A 178 -1.42 -3.66 -8.76
N PHE A 179 -2.07 -3.67 -9.92
CA PHE A 179 -3.53 -3.76 -9.97
C PHE A 179 -4.04 -5.09 -9.43
N ALA A 180 -3.44 -6.21 -9.81
CA ALA A 180 -3.88 -7.53 -9.35
C ALA A 180 -3.78 -7.65 -7.82
N LEU A 181 -2.68 -7.24 -7.22
CA LEU A 181 -2.49 -7.29 -5.76
C LEU A 181 -3.38 -6.27 -5.04
N GLY A 182 -3.47 -5.04 -5.55
CA GLY A 182 -4.30 -4.00 -4.96
C GLY A 182 -5.79 -4.32 -5.01
N LEU A 183 -6.27 -4.87 -6.13
CA LEU A 183 -7.67 -5.27 -6.31
C LEU A 183 -8.12 -6.45 -5.43
N LEU A 184 -7.20 -7.21 -4.85
CA LEU A 184 -7.56 -8.32 -3.97
C LEU A 184 -7.36 -8.00 -2.49
N GLY A 185 -6.38 -7.15 -2.16
CA GLY A 185 -6.10 -6.75 -0.77
C GLY A 185 -7.25 -6.00 -0.10
N TRP A 186 -8.05 -5.24 -0.87
CA TRP A 186 -9.14 -4.45 -0.33
C TRP A 186 -10.29 -5.29 0.28
N LEU A 187 -10.45 -6.55 -0.14
CA LEU A 187 -11.52 -7.42 0.35
C LEU A 187 -11.44 -7.63 1.87
N THR A 188 -10.24 -7.90 2.39
CA THR A 188 -10.00 -8.05 3.84
C THR A 188 -10.24 -6.72 4.57
N LEU A 189 -9.68 -5.63 4.04
CA LEU A 189 -9.83 -4.30 4.62
C LEU A 189 -11.28 -3.83 4.64
N ALA A 190 -12.07 -4.12 3.60
CA ALA A 190 -13.49 -3.79 3.59
C ALA A 190 -14.27 -4.44 4.73
N ARG A 191 -13.98 -5.70 5.06
CA ARG A 191 -14.61 -6.40 6.21
C ARG A 191 -14.21 -5.77 7.54
N ILE A 192 -12.94 -5.43 7.70
CA ILE A 192 -12.41 -4.82 8.92
C ILE A 192 -13.03 -3.43 9.12
N VAL A 193 -13.00 -2.60 8.09
CA VAL A 193 -13.57 -1.24 8.14
C VAL A 193 -15.07 -1.29 8.37
N ARG A 194 -15.79 -2.19 7.72
CA ARG A 194 -17.22 -2.41 7.96
C ARG A 194 -17.50 -2.71 9.44
N ALA A 195 -16.75 -3.62 10.05
CA ALA A 195 -16.92 -3.97 11.46
C ALA A 195 -16.69 -2.76 12.39
N GLN A 196 -15.66 -1.95 12.09
CA GLN A 196 -15.38 -0.73 12.84
C GLN A 196 -16.49 0.31 12.67
N VAL A 197 -16.97 0.53 11.45
CA VAL A 197 -18.05 1.48 11.18
C VAL A 197 -19.33 1.09 11.91
N LEU A 198 -19.67 -0.20 11.95
CA LEU A 198 -20.81 -0.68 12.72
C LEU A 198 -20.69 -0.34 14.21
N SER A 199 -19.51 -0.49 14.80
CA SER A 199 -19.25 -0.10 16.19
C SER A 199 -19.24 1.41 16.40
N LEU A 200 -18.65 2.17 15.47
CA LEU A 200 -18.57 3.64 15.58
C LEU A 200 -19.93 4.32 15.38
N LYS A 201 -20.79 3.75 14.57
CA LYS A 201 -22.13 4.26 14.29
C LYS A 201 -23.01 4.39 15.53
N GLU A 202 -22.75 3.58 16.56
CA GLU A 202 -23.48 3.55 17.83
C GLU A 202 -22.86 4.47 18.90
N ARG A 203 -21.85 5.27 18.54
CA ARG A 203 -21.17 6.16 19.47
C ARG A 203 -21.90 7.49 19.61
N GLU A 204 -21.85 8.06 20.82
CA GLU A 204 -22.52 9.32 21.19
C GLU A 204 -22.17 10.50 20.25
N PHE A 205 -20.93 10.60 19.77
CA PHE A 205 -20.55 11.68 18.87
C PHE A 205 -21.22 11.59 17.49
N VAL A 206 -21.58 10.38 17.03
CA VAL A 206 -22.32 10.16 15.78
C VAL A 206 -23.79 10.54 15.98
N GLU A 207 -24.35 10.16 17.12
CA GLU A 207 -25.72 10.53 17.50
C GLU A 207 -25.85 12.04 17.63
N ALA A 208 -24.91 12.70 18.32
CA ALA A 208 -24.87 14.15 18.42
C ALA A 208 -24.78 14.86 17.06
N ALA A 209 -23.90 14.37 16.17
CA ALA A 209 -23.77 14.91 14.82
C ALA A 209 -25.04 14.76 14.00
N THR A 210 -25.75 13.65 14.16
CA THR A 210 -27.03 13.39 13.50
C THR A 210 -28.14 14.26 14.05
N SER A 211 -28.17 14.46 15.37
CA SER A 211 -29.15 15.33 16.04
C SER A 211 -28.98 16.81 15.69
N LEU A 212 -27.75 17.23 15.36
CA LEU A 212 -27.46 18.57 14.83
C LEU A 212 -27.87 18.73 13.35
N GLY A 213 -28.48 17.73 12.73
CA GLY A 213 -28.99 17.79 11.36
C GLY A 213 -27.92 17.61 10.27
N LEU A 214 -26.72 17.11 10.59
CA LEU A 214 -25.71 16.83 9.57
C LEU A 214 -26.17 15.75 8.59
N SER A 215 -25.84 15.92 7.31
CA SER A 215 -26.18 14.92 6.29
C SER A 215 -25.47 13.58 6.56
N LYS A 216 -26.11 12.47 6.18
CA LYS A 216 -25.54 11.11 6.35
C LYS A 216 -24.13 10.98 5.79
N LEU A 217 -23.87 11.54 4.60
CA LEU A 217 -22.55 11.51 3.99
C LEU A 217 -21.53 12.37 4.77
N THR A 218 -21.96 13.53 5.29
CA THR A 218 -21.08 14.35 6.13
C THR A 218 -20.68 13.62 7.41
N VAL A 219 -21.62 12.94 8.05
CA VAL A 219 -21.34 12.12 9.24
C VAL A 219 -20.36 11.00 8.89
N LEU A 220 -20.57 10.30 7.77
CA LEU A 220 -19.69 9.22 7.33
C LEU A 220 -18.27 9.71 7.06
N PHE A 221 -18.10 10.71 6.17
CA PHE A 221 -16.78 11.12 5.71
C PHE A 221 -16.02 11.97 6.71
N ARG A 222 -16.71 12.79 7.52
CA ARG A 222 -16.06 13.73 8.44
C ARG A 222 -15.91 13.20 9.86
N HIS A 223 -16.77 12.28 10.28
CA HIS A 223 -16.76 11.79 11.65
C HIS A 223 -16.43 10.30 11.78
N ILE A 224 -16.91 9.44 10.89
CA ILE A 224 -16.73 7.99 11.03
C ILE A 224 -15.42 7.55 10.36
N ILE A 225 -15.21 7.82 9.06
CA ILE A 225 -14.03 7.37 8.33
C ILE A 225 -12.71 7.79 9.00
N PRO A 226 -12.49 9.05 9.45
CA PRO A 226 -11.26 9.42 10.11
C PRO A 226 -10.98 8.62 11.39
N ASN A 227 -12.03 8.19 12.08
CA ASN A 227 -11.91 7.37 13.29
C ASN A 227 -11.66 5.88 13.01
N THR A 228 -11.87 5.41 11.77
CA THR A 228 -11.50 4.04 11.35
C THR A 228 -10.04 3.93 10.93
N LEU A 229 -9.36 5.05 10.61
CA LEU A 229 -8.01 5.03 10.04
C LEU A 229 -6.98 4.39 10.97
N GLY A 230 -7.05 4.64 12.29
CA GLY A 230 -6.11 4.09 13.26
C GLY A 230 -6.00 2.56 13.18
N PRO A 231 -7.08 1.82 13.46
CA PRO A 231 -7.08 0.37 13.31
C PRO A 231 -6.84 -0.11 11.87
N THR A 232 -7.34 0.61 10.85
CA THR A 232 -7.18 0.20 9.44
C THR A 232 -5.71 0.18 9.01
N VAL A 233 -4.92 1.17 9.43
CA VAL A 233 -3.47 1.24 9.11
C VAL A 233 -2.69 0.06 9.71
N VAL A 234 -3.15 -0.51 10.81
CA VAL A 234 -2.50 -1.70 11.42
C VAL A 234 -2.67 -2.94 10.56
N TYR A 235 -3.76 -3.03 9.78
CA TYR A 235 -4.07 -4.17 8.91
C TYR A 235 -3.67 -3.96 7.44
N ALA A 236 -3.27 -2.77 7.07
CA ALA A 236 -2.82 -2.42 5.72
C ALA A 236 -1.36 -2.82 5.49
#